data_17c6f3b465d148e8b6e69b20250b1c17
#
_entry.id   17c6f3b465d148e8b6e69b20250b1c17
#
_cell.length_a   1.000
_cell.length_b   1.000
_cell.length_c   1.000
_cell.angle_alpha   90.00
_cell.angle_beta   90.00
_cell.angle_gamma   90.00
#
_symmetry.space_group_name_H-M   'P 1'
#
loop_
_entity.id
_entity.type
_entity.pdbx_description
1 polymer ?
#
loop_
_entity_poly.entity_id
_entity_poly.type
_entity_poly.pdbx_seq_one_letter_code
_entity_poly.pdbx_strand_id
1 'polypeptide(L)'
;MNRKATAATLAAAFLAMSMFVGTNAGAQDNHVKWSYLLYLCADNNLDTYVGPGHYSVVEDDFAELISVGSTKDVAAYVLVDRWNGPAYLWKVGKGSMEEMKSSPLNGKEINMGDPATLRSFIQFASVANPADHTLLVFWDHGSPRSVASDDHTSDTGGYDSLTHYEVIDALKGYTIDVLCADECNVGQVEVAYEYATRTPTGYLVAAETYTGWRGFPYDTTLRELTDHPDMMPMQAAIMMIDQTQLLLNKPPYMQERINSHSAVDLGKIRDLASSIKRLANLLTPDIDDYMAIINKARGNAQYCYGANAINLVDLRMFVAAIGAKTSSKEVKEACAAVLTSFDAAVLKVHATSSLQNMVHGLGIALPNHSWEMPSYYEKFAFAGQGWLDFLKAYWAASGSV
;
A
#
# COMPACT_ATOMS: atom_id res chain seq x y z
N MET A 1 31.23 4.58 18.18
CA MET A 1 31.88 3.34 18.69
C MET A 1 30.76 2.41 19.16
N ASN A 2 30.74 1.21 18.62
CA ASN A 2 29.88 0.05 18.96
C ASN A 2 28.36 0.10 18.70
N ARG A 3 27.99 0.02 17.42
CA ARG A 3 26.64 -0.42 16.99
C ARG A 3 26.53 -1.95 16.68
N LYS A 4 27.43 -2.78 17.18
CA LYS A 4 27.47 -4.23 16.86
C LYS A 4 27.03 -5.17 18.00
N ALA A 5 26.56 -4.66 19.14
CA ALA A 5 26.25 -5.52 20.28
C ALA A 5 24.75 -5.87 20.47
N THR A 6 23.83 -5.17 19.84
CA THR A 6 22.36 -5.35 20.07
C THR A 6 21.71 -6.40 19.14
N ALA A 7 22.26 -6.66 17.97
CA ALA A 7 21.70 -7.65 17.03
C ALA A 7 21.93 -9.11 17.42
N ALA A 8 22.91 -9.39 18.28
CA ALA A 8 23.27 -10.76 18.66
C ALA A 8 22.37 -11.36 19.76
N THR A 9 21.68 -10.52 20.54
CA THR A 9 20.92 -10.97 21.72
C THR A 9 19.48 -11.39 21.35
N LEU A 10 18.91 -10.85 20.31
CA LEU A 10 17.58 -11.23 19.81
C LEU A 10 17.59 -12.57 19.01
N ALA A 11 18.69 -12.87 18.32
CA ALA A 11 18.82 -14.14 17.59
C ALA A 11 18.95 -15.37 18.50
N ALA A 12 19.48 -15.20 19.74
CA ALA A 12 19.69 -16.32 20.65
C ALA A 12 18.40 -16.76 21.39
N ALA A 13 17.38 -15.91 21.52
CA ALA A 13 16.13 -16.26 22.17
C ALA A 13 15.22 -17.14 21.29
N PHE A 14 15.37 -17.10 19.96
CA PHE A 14 14.52 -17.84 19.02
C PHE A 14 15.06 -19.26 18.70
N LEU A 15 16.32 -19.56 18.98
CA LEU A 15 16.88 -20.91 18.73
C LEU A 15 16.54 -21.94 19.82
N ALA A 16 16.00 -21.51 20.96
CA ALA A 16 15.63 -22.40 22.07
C ALA A 16 14.22 -23.01 21.94
N MET A 17 13.43 -22.62 20.96
CA MET A 17 12.02 -23.06 20.81
C MET A 17 11.83 -24.27 19.90
N SER A 18 12.92 -24.86 19.35
CA SER A 18 12.83 -25.95 18.36
C SER A 18 13.06 -27.36 18.93
N MET A 19 13.09 -27.55 20.28
CA MET A 19 13.20 -28.88 20.89
C MET A 19 12.23 -29.07 22.04
N PHE A 20 10.94 -29.10 21.75
CA PHE A 20 9.97 -29.78 22.59
C PHE A 20 9.15 -30.74 21.70
N VAL A 21 9.70 -31.94 21.48
CA VAL A 21 8.91 -33.07 21.02
C VAL A 21 8.23 -33.65 22.28
N GLY A 22 7.03 -33.18 22.52
CA GLY A 22 6.14 -33.63 23.59
C GLY A 22 4.85 -34.22 23.02
N THR A 23 4.75 -35.54 23.04
CA THR A 23 3.55 -36.43 23.07
C THR A 23 2.24 -35.91 22.46
N ASN A 24 1.73 -36.64 21.47
CA ASN A 24 0.41 -36.58 20.83
C ASN A 24 -0.78 -36.32 21.78
N ALA A 25 -1.07 -35.07 22.07
CA ALA A 25 -2.42 -34.58 22.13
C ALA A 25 -2.72 -34.09 20.72
N GLY A 26 -3.80 -34.53 20.06
CA GLY A 26 -4.07 -34.26 18.66
C GLY A 26 -3.79 -32.80 18.34
N ALA A 27 -2.79 -32.54 17.50
CA ALA A 27 -2.47 -31.20 17.06
C ALA A 27 -3.74 -30.66 16.41
N GLN A 28 -4.35 -29.66 17.04
CA GLN A 28 -5.47 -28.95 16.45
C GLN A 28 -4.90 -28.37 15.15
N ASP A 29 -5.51 -28.72 14.03
CA ASP A 29 -5.13 -28.17 12.73
C ASP A 29 -5.48 -26.67 12.75
N ASN A 30 -4.46 -25.84 12.98
CA ASN A 30 -4.61 -24.38 13.05
C ASN A 30 -4.49 -23.74 11.66
N HIS A 31 -4.40 -24.55 10.60
CA HIS A 31 -4.33 -24.07 9.23
C HIS A 31 -5.66 -23.42 8.83
N VAL A 32 -5.57 -22.28 8.17
CA VAL A 32 -6.73 -21.51 7.71
C VAL A 32 -6.59 -21.25 6.19
N LYS A 33 -7.67 -20.88 5.55
CA LYS A 33 -7.65 -20.48 4.14
C LYS A 33 -7.10 -19.08 3.97
N TRP A 34 -7.46 -18.16 4.89
CA TRP A 34 -7.02 -16.78 4.86
C TRP A 34 -6.44 -16.33 6.19
N SER A 35 -5.32 -15.63 6.11
CA SER A 35 -4.80 -14.76 7.16
C SER A 35 -5.09 -13.31 6.79
N TYR A 36 -5.89 -12.61 7.61
CA TYR A 36 -6.21 -11.20 7.49
C TYR A 36 -5.37 -10.42 8.50
N LEU A 37 -4.38 -9.68 8.03
CA LEU A 37 -3.40 -8.98 8.86
C LEU A 37 -3.60 -7.47 8.75
N LEU A 38 -3.82 -6.80 9.89
CA LEU A 38 -3.89 -5.34 9.97
C LEU A 38 -2.68 -4.81 10.75
N TYR A 39 -1.81 -4.08 10.07
CA TYR A 39 -0.68 -3.35 10.63
C TYR A 39 -1.14 -1.90 10.86
N LEU A 40 -1.66 -1.64 12.08
CA LEU A 40 -2.32 -0.40 12.44
C LEU A 40 -1.35 0.50 13.18
N CYS A 41 -0.68 1.40 12.45
CA CYS A 41 0.24 2.38 13.00
C CYS A 41 -0.55 3.65 13.36
N ALA A 42 -1.01 3.73 14.60
CA ALA A 42 -1.81 4.83 15.11
C ALA A 42 -1.04 5.73 16.08
N ASP A 43 0.26 5.53 16.25
CA ASP A 43 1.11 6.44 17.02
C ASP A 43 1.43 7.70 16.21
N ASN A 44 0.37 8.44 15.90
CA ASN A 44 0.38 9.71 15.19
C ASN A 44 -0.96 10.44 15.38
N ASN A 45 -1.19 11.53 14.63
CA ASN A 45 -2.39 12.34 14.75
C ASN A 45 -3.70 11.60 14.39
N LEU A 46 -3.65 10.44 13.71
CA LEU A 46 -4.85 9.69 13.32
C LEU A 46 -5.51 8.99 14.51
N ASP A 47 -4.75 8.59 15.55
CA ASP A 47 -5.34 8.03 16.77
C ASP A 47 -6.23 9.05 17.51
N THR A 48 -5.88 10.32 17.44
CA THR A 48 -6.64 11.39 18.05
C THR A 48 -7.70 12.00 17.13
N TYR A 49 -7.76 11.57 15.89
CA TYR A 49 -8.75 12.07 14.94
C TYR A 49 -10.14 11.58 15.31
N VAL A 50 -11.04 12.55 15.39
CA VAL A 50 -12.45 12.31 15.66
C VAL A 50 -13.24 12.66 14.39
N GLY A 51 -13.82 11.65 13.76
CA GLY A 51 -14.62 11.79 12.55
C GLY A 51 -15.91 12.61 12.77
N PRO A 52 -16.66 12.90 11.70
CA PRO A 52 -17.98 13.51 11.81
C PRO A 52 -18.90 12.64 12.67
N GLY A 53 -19.29 13.11 13.84
CA GLY A 53 -20.09 12.37 14.81
C GLY A 53 -19.36 12.09 16.13
N HIS A 54 -18.11 12.60 16.25
CA HIS A 54 -17.32 12.53 17.49
C HIS A 54 -16.95 11.10 17.94
N TYR A 55 -16.52 10.26 17.02
CA TYR A 55 -15.97 8.93 17.34
C TYR A 55 -14.50 8.83 16.84
N SER A 56 -13.71 8.01 17.53
CA SER A 56 -12.35 7.70 17.12
C SER A 56 -12.37 6.73 15.93
N VAL A 57 -11.62 7.02 14.87
CA VAL A 57 -11.53 6.12 13.70
C VAL A 57 -10.92 4.77 14.08
N VAL A 58 -9.94 4.73 14.98
CA VAL A 58 -9.33 3.48 15.47
C VAL A 58 -10.35 2.63 16.23
N GLU A 59 -11.14 3.23 17.13
CA GLU A 59 -12.16 2.50 17.89
C GLU A 59 -13.30 2.00 16.99
N ASP A 60 -13.64 2.76 15.95
CA ASP A 60 -14.66 2.35 14.98
C ASP A 60 -14.18 1.13 14.18
N ASP A 61 -12.92 1.14 13.71
CA ASP A 61 -12.30 0.02 12.99
C ASP A 61 -12.20 -1.23 13.88
N PHE A 62 -11.88 -1.07 15.18
CA PHE A 62 -11.92 -2.19 16.13
C PHE A 62 -13.34 -2.74 16.31
N ALA A 63 -14.34 -1.86 16.44
CA ALA A 63 -15.73 -2.26 16.54
C ALA A 63 -16.18 -3.03 15.29
N GLU A 64 -15.75 -2.62 14.11
CA GLU A 64 -16.00 -3.33 12.86
C GLU A 64 -15.38 -4.73 12.86
N LEU A 65 -14.10 -4.84 13.16
CA LEU A 65 -13.39 -6.12 13.18
C LEU A 65 -14.04 -7.13 14.15
N ILE A 66 -14.31 -6.71 15.39
CA ILE A 66 -14.93 -7.59 16.41
C ILE A 66 -16.38 -7.94 16.09
N SER A 67 -17.06 -7.16 15.26
CA SER A 67 -18.44 -7.49 14.83
C SER A 67 -18.49 -8.81 14.03
N VAL A 68 -17.37 -9.17 13.40
CA VAL A 68 -17.19 -10.37 12.58
C VAL A 68 -16.33 -11.40 13.27
N GLY A 69 -15.07 -11.09 13.55
CA GLY A 69 -14.10 -11.97 14.20
C GLY A 69 -13.51 -13.04 13.28
N SER A 70 -12.52 -13.75 13.79
CA SER A 70 -11.94 -14.94 13.16
C SER A 70 -12.91 -16.11 13.13
N THR A 71 -12.73 -17.02 12.16
CA THR A 71 -13.46 -18.28 12.02
C THR A 71 -12.48 -19.46 11.95
N LYS A 72 -12.98 -20.67 11.70
CA LYS A 72 -12.11 -21.83 11.45
C LYS A 72 -11.32 -21.73 10.13
N ASP A 73 -11.79 -20.92 9.17
CA ASP A 73 -11.19 -20.77 7.83
C ASP A 73 -10.48 -19.43 7.64
N VAL A 74 -10.71 -18.44 8.53
CA VAL A 74 -10.10 -17.09 8.44
C VAL A 74 -9.56 -16.69 9.81
N ALA A 75 -8.27 -16.41 9.89
CA ALA A 75 -7.63 -15.86 11.09
C ALA A 75 -7.34 -14.36 10.87
N ALA A 76 -7.86 -13.51 11.74
CA ALA A 76 -7.63 -12.08 11.71
C ALA A 76 -6.75 -11.64 12.89
N TYR A 77 -5.68 -10.89 12.58
CA TYR A 77 -4.74 -10.36 13.56
C TYR A 77 -4.54 -8.86 13.35
N VAL A 78 -4.41 -8.12 14.45
CA VAL A 78 -4.09 -6.69 14.46
C VAL A 78 -2.86 -6.48 15.32
N LEU A 79 -1.80 -5.91 14.75
CA LEU A 79 -0.76 -5.24 15.52
C LEU A 79 -1.10 -3.76 15.53
N VAL A 80 -1.26 -3.20 16.71
CA VAL A 80 -1.57 -1.77 16.89
C VAL A 80 -0.56 -1.12 17.81
N ASP A 81 -0.08 0.04 17.41
CA ASP A 81 0.61 1.01 18.24
C ASP A 81 -0.19 2.31 18.25
N ARG A 82 -0.41 2.90 19.41
CA ARG A 82 -1.29 4.06 19.60
C ARG A 82 -0.51 5.24 20.15
N TRP A 83 -0.98 6.45 19.89
CA TRP A 83 -0.41 7.69 20.42
C TRP A 83 -0.11 7.65 21.92
N ASN A 84 -0.91 6.95 22.71
CA ASN A 84 -0.72 6.78 24.14
C ASN A 84 -0.79 5.31 24.52
N GLY A 85 0.23 4.82 25.17
CA GLY A 85 0.30 3.48 25.73
C GLY A 85 1.17 2.54 24.90
N PRO A 86 1.34 1.30 25.33
CA PRO A 86 2.17 0.33 24.65
C PRO A 86 1.43 -0.30 23.46
N ALA A 87 2.21 -0.82 22.52
CA ALA A 87 1.70 -1.63 21.42
C ALA A 87 1.15 -2.97 21.89
N TYR A 88 0.17 -3.49 21.12
CA TYR A 88 -0.43 -4.80 21.35
C TYR A 88 -0.66 -5.56 20.04
N LEU A 89 -0.41 -6.86 20.09
CA LEU A 89 -0.82 -7.82 19.08
C LEU A 89 -2.08 -8.55 19.53
N TRP A 90 -3.15 -8.41 18.79
CA TRP A 90 -4.45 -8.99 19.05
C TRP A 90 -4.82 -10.04 18.00
N LYS A 91 -5.47 -11.13 18.44
CA LYS A 91 -6.30 -11.97 17.57
C LYS A 91 -7.75 -11.50 17.68
N VAL A 92 -8.37 -11.28 16.54
CA VAL A 92 -9.74 -10.78 16.47
C VAL A 92 -10.71 -11.92 16.67
N GLY A 93 -11.46 -11.89 17.76
CA GLY A 93 -12.60 -12.78 18.02
C GLY A 93 -13.92 -12.06 17.76
N LYS A 94 -15.00 -12.83 17.63
CA LYS A 94 -16.35 -12.26 17.54
C LYS A 94 -16.77 -11.66 18.89
N GLY A 95 -16.94 -10.34 18.89
CA GLY A 95 -17.31 -9.58 20.09
C GLY A 95 -16.15 -9.28 21.04
N SER A 96 -14.91 -9.65 20.72
CA SER A 96 -13.75 -9.41 21.58
C SER A 96 -12.42 -9.45 20.83
N MET A 97 -11.38 -8.83 21.42
CA MET A 97 -9.98 -8.98 21.04
C MET A 97 -9.27 -9.88 22.06
N GLU A 98 -8.48 -10.84 21.60
CA GLU A 98 -7.65 -11.70 22.45
C GLU A 98 -6.18 -11.28 22.32
N GLU A 99 -5.58 -10.87 23.44
CA GLU A 99 -4.16 -10.49 23.45
C GLU A 99 -3.28 -11.71 23.22
N MET A 100 -2.38 -11.61 22.24
CA MET A 100 -1.37 -12.64 21.95
C MET A 100 -0.19 -12.51 22.92
N LYS A 101 -0.38 -12.89 24.19
CA LYS A 101 0.56 -12.71 25.33
C LYS A 101 1.96 -13.23 25.08
N SER A 102 2.12 -14.22 24.20
CA SER A 102 3.44 -14.75 23.80
C SER A 102 4.17 -13.89 22.78
N SER A 103 3.54 -12.85 22.25
CA SER A 103 4.17 -11.94 21.29
C SER A 103 5.23 -11.05 21.98
N PRO A 104 6.43 -10.93 21.42
CA PRO A 104 7.45 -10.02 21.94
C PRO A 104 7.13 -8.54 21.64
N LEU A 105 6.06 -8.28 20.88
CA LEU A 105 5.64 -6.93 20.48
C LEU A 105 4.70 -6.26 21.49
N ASN A 106 4.17 -7.02 22.47
CA ASN A 106 3.19 -6.53 23.43
C ASN A 106 3.81 -5.77 24.61
N GLY A 107 3.04 -4.82 25.15
CA GLY A 107 3.25 -4.21 26.46
C GLY A 107 4.42 -3.24 26.56
N LYS A 108 4.89 -2.73 25.43
CA LYS A 108 5.99 -1.75 25.33
C LYS A 108 5.79 -0.85 24.13
N GLU A 109 6.46 0.27 24.16
CA GLU A 109 6.66 1.11 22.97
C GLU A 109 7.46 0.34 21.93
N ILE A 110 7.04 0.39 20.66
CA ILE A 110 7.73 -0.23 19.52
C ILE A 110 7.84 0.76 18.36
N ASN A 111 8.81 0.53 17.50
CA ASN A 111 8.91 1.29 16.27
C ASN A 111 8.13 0.55 15.14
N MET A 112 6.98 1.08 14.75
CA MET A 112 6.19 0.57 13.61
C MET A 112 6.88 0.86 12.27
N GLY A 113 7.78 1.84 12.20
CA GLY A 113 8.65 2.11 11.05
C GLY A 113 9.85 1.17 10.92
N ASP A 114 10.06 0.22 11.85
CA ASP A 114 11.15 -0.76 11.77
C ASP A 114 10.69 -2.01 10.99
N PRO A 115 11.38 -2.40 9.89
CA PRO A 115 11.07 -3.61 9.14
C PRO A 115 11.13 -4.90 9.99
N ALA A 116 11.87 -4.90 11.09
CA ALA A 116 11.91 -6.04 12.01
C ALA A 116 10.59 -6.19 12.80
N THR A 117 9.90 -5.10 13.11
CA THR A 117 8.57 -5.09 13.72
C THR A 117 7.55 -5.72 12.77
N LEU A 118 7.47 -5.24 11.54
CA LEU A 118 6.58 -5.79 10.51
C LEU A 118 6.86 -7.29 10.28
N ARG A 119 8.14 -7.66 10.13
CA ARG A 119 8.54 -9.05 9.95
C ARG A 119 8.11 -9.92 11.13
N SER A 120 8.29 -9.45 12.37
CA SER A 120 7.91 -10.17 13.59
C SER A 120 6.39 -10.39 13.67
N PHE A 121 5.59 -9.41 13.26
CA PHE A 121 4.14 -9.54 13.16
C PHE A 121 3.71 -10.62 12.16
N ILE A 122 4.23 -10.56 10.93
CA ILE A 122 3.91 -11.55 9.88
C ILE A 122 4.35 -12.94 10.32
N GLN A 123 5.55 -13.06 10.89
CA GLN A 123 6.07 -14.34 11.39
C GLN A 123 5.17 -14.91 12.49
N PHE A 124 4.77 -14.08 13.45
CA PHE A 124 3.89 -14.52 14.53
C PHE A 124 2.58 -15.10 13.97
N ALA A 125 1.91 -14.35 13.11
CA ALA A 125 0.65 -14.76 12.53
C ALA A 125 0.78 -16.05 11.70
N SER A 126 1.84 -16.16 10.88
CA SER A 126 2.10 -17.34 10.04
C SER A 126 2.40 -18.61 10.84
N VAL A 127 2.97 -18.48 12.05
CA VAL A 127 3.22 -19.61 12.96
C VAL A 127 1.95 -19.98 13.75
N ALA A 128 1.20 -18.96 14.20
CA ALA A 128 -0.04 -19.18 14.97
C ALA A 128 -1.16 -19.81 14.13
N ASN A 129 -1.33 -19.33 12.89
CA ASN A 129 -2.26 -19.87 11.91
C ASN A 129 -1.61 -19.86 10.52
N PRO A 130 -0.95 -20.96 10.09
CA PRO A 130 -0.55 -21.11 8.69
C PRO A 130 -1.76 -20.95 7.78
N ALA A 131 -1.61 -20.27 6.64
CA ALA A 131 -2.71 -19.94 5.76
C ALA A 131 -2.38 -20.26 4.30
N ASP A 132 -3.42 -20.59 3.50
CA ASP A 132 -3.29 -20.74 2.04
C ASP A 132 -3.02 -19.38 1.38
N HIS A 133 -3.69 -18.32 1.89
CA HIS A 133 -3.59 -16.96 1.38
C HIS A 133 -3.42 -15.93 2.51
N THR A 134 -2.71 -14.85 2.22
CA THR A 134 -2.50 -13.75 3.16
C THR A 134 -2.89 -12.42 2.54
N LEU A 135 -3.75 -11.67 3.24
CA LEU A 135 -4.08 -10.28 3.00
C LEU A 135 -3.45 -9.44 4.11
N LEU A 136 -2.59 -8.50 3.75
CA LEU A 136 -1.94 -7.56 4.67
C LEU A 136 -2.42 -6.15 4.38
N VAL A 137 -2.91 -5.46 5.40
CA VAL A 137 -3.33 -4.05 5.33
C VAL A 137 -2.38 -3.20 6.14
N PHE A 138 -1.83 -2.15 5.55
CA PHE A 138 -1.25 -1.02 6.24
C PHE A 138 -2.33 0.03 6.49
N TRP A 139 -2.39 0.54 7.71
CA TRP A 139 -3.33 1.58 8.12
C TRP A 139 -2.57 2.75 8.73
N ASP A 140 -2.53 3.89 8.01
CA ASP A 140 -1.86 5.10 8.45
C ASP A 140 -1.90 6.22 7.38
N HIS A 141 -0.98 7.18 7.51
CA HIS A 141 -0.51 8.06 6.45
C HIS A 141 0.43 7.33 5.49
N GLY A 142 0.23 7.54 4.20
CA GLY A 142 1.07 6.95 3.17
C GLY A 142 1.58 7.96 2.14
N SER A 143 2.56 7.53 1.39
CA SER A 143 3.20 8.30 0.33
C SER A 143 3.83 7.37 -0.72
N PRO A 144 4.28 7.90 -1.87
CA PRO A 144 5.09 7.12 -2.81
C PRO A 144 6.41 6.60 -2.23
N ARG A 145 6.85 7.12 -1.08
CA ARG A 145 8.08 6.72 -0.41
C ARG A 145 7.88 5.63 0.63
N SER A 146 6.86 5.78 1.47
CA SER A 146 6.72 5.04 2.72
C SER A 146 5.29 4.89 3.17
N VAL A 147 5.07 3.91 4.03
CA VAL A 147 3.85 3.59 4.77
C VAL A 147 4.16 3.54 6.26
N ALA A 148 3.16 3.43 7.12
CA ALA A 148 3.30 3.21 8.57
C ALA A 148 4.25 4.22 9.23
N SER A 149 3.81 5.46 9.36
CA SER A 149 4.53 6.55 10.03
C SER A 149 4.30 6.50 11.53
N ASP A 150 5.38 6.52 12.29
CA ASP A 150 5.41 6.40 13.74
C ASP A 150 6.07 7.65 14.34
N ASP A 151 5.33 8.40 15.13
CA ASP A 151 5.77 9.68 15.72
C ASP A 151 6.54 9.48 17.03
N HIS A 152 6.45 8.30 17.69
CA HIS A 152 7.15 7.97 18.93
C HIS A 152 7.78 6.58 18.91
N THR A 153 8.87 6.39 18.20
CA THR A 153 9.56 5.10 18.03
C THR A 153 10.18 4.50 19.30
N SER A 154 10.05 5.19 20.43
CA SER A 154 10.54 4.78 21.75
C SER A 154 9.94 5.66 22.85
N ASP A 155 10.01 5.22 24.12
CA ASP A 155 9.58 5.99 25.31
C ASP A 155 10.21 7.39 25.42
N THR A 156 11.26 7.69 24.65
CA THR A 156 11.94 8.99 24.63
C THR A 156 11.64 9.83 23.40
N GLY A 157 10.70 9.37 22.56
CA GLY A 157 10.33 9.98 21.27
C GLY A 157 11.17 9.43 20.11
N GLY A 158 11.00 10.01 18.96
CA GLY A 158 11.61 9.63 17.68
C GLY A 158 10.55 9.62 16.60
N TYR A 159 10.96 9.58 15.34
CA TYR A 159 10.09 9.43 14.19
C TYR A 159 10.68 8.43 13.20
N ASP A 160 9.87 7.54 12.69
CA ASP A 160 10.26 6.63 11.62
C ASP A 160 9.08 6.33 10.69
N SER A 161 9.35 5.69 9.57
CA SER A 161 8.32 5.17 8.67
C SER A 161 8.91 4.07 7.81
N LEU A 162 8.13 3.04 7.50
CA LEU A 162 8.56 1.97 6.60
C LEU A 162 8.65 2.47 5.16
N THR A 163 9.85 2.59 4.63
CA THR A 163 10.01 2.75 3.18
C THR A 163 9.54 1.49 2.46
N HIS A 164 9.08 1.60 1.20
CA HIS A 164 8.68 0.42 0.42
C HIS A 164 9.81 -0.62 0.28
N TYR A 165 11.09 -0.21 0.34
CA TYR A 165 12.24 -1.13 0.37
C TYR A 165 12.31 -1.93 1.67
N GLU A 166 12.06 -1.30 2.80
CA GLU A 166 12.02 -1.95 4.11
C GLU A 166 10.84 -2.89 4.23
N VAL A 167 9.68 -2.51 3.68
CA VAL A 167 8.54 -3.44 3.55
C VAL A 167 8.95 -4.67 2.74
N ILE A 168 9.54 -4.47 1.54
CA ILE A 168 10.00 -5.57 0.68
C ILE A 168 11.01 -6.46 1.42
N ASP A 169 11.92 -5.87 2.20
CA ASP A 169 12.90 -6.62 2.99
C ASP A 169 12.23 -7.41 4.12
N ALA A 170 11.23 -6.85 4.79
CA ALA A 170 10.44 -7.53 5.81
C ALA A 170 9.65 -8.71 5.24
N LEU A 171 9.14 -8.60 4.01
CA LEU A 171 8.37 -9.64 3.33
C LEU A 171 9.21 -10.81 2.81
N LYS A 172 10.56 -10.74 2.82
CA LYS A 172 11.41 -11.82 2.31
C LYS A 172 11.12 -13.16 3.00
N GLY A 173 10.75 -14.16 2.20
CA GLY A 173 10.41 -15.51 2.67
C GLY A 173 8.93 -15.69 3.07
N TYR A 174 8.11 -14.66 2.93
CA TYR A 174 6.66 -14.72 3.09
C TYR A 174 5.96 -14.41 1.77
N THR A 175 4.81 -15.04 1.54
CA THR A 175 3.91 -14.69 0.44
C THR A 175 2.78 -13.85 0.99
N ILE A 176 2.62 -12.64 0.48
CA ILE A 176 1.47 -11.79 0.71
C ILE A 176 0.69 -11.77 -0.61
N ASP A 177 -0.46 -12.42 -0.64
CA ASP A 177 -1.25 -12.50 -1.87
C ASP A 177 -1.85 -11.16 -2.25
N VAL A 178 -2.39 -10.44 -1.25
CA VAL A 178 -2.99 -9.11 -1.42
C VAL A 178 -2.37 -8.14 -0.41
N LEU A 179 -1.66 -7.15 -0.91
CA LEU A 179 -1.13 -6.04 -0.12
C LEU A 179 -2.08 -4.85 -0.25
N CYS A 180 -2.64 -4.41 0.85
CA CYS A 180 -3.55 -3.27 0.92
C CYS A 180 -2.88 -2.11 1.64
N ALA A 181 -3.10 -0.90 1.15
CA ALA A 181 -2.73 0.34 1.83
C ALA A 181 -3.99 1.19 2.04
N ASP A 182 -4.46 1.21 3.28
CA ASP A 182 -5.47 2.17 3.74
C ASP A 182 -4.78 3.49 4.08
N GLU A 183 -4.13 4.03 3.06
CA GLU A 183 -3.19 5.13 3.13
C GLU A 183 -3.21 5.94 1.83
N CYS A 184 -2.85 7.22 1.90
CA CYS A 184 -2.81 8.10 0.74
C CYS A 184 -1.62 7.80 -0.19
N ASN A 185 -1.79 8.00 -1.52
CA ASN A 185 -0.73 8.12 -2.53
C ASN A 185 0.19 6.89 -2.71
N VAL A 186 -0.19 5.70 -2.26
CA VAL A 186 0.59 4.46 -2.44
C VAL A 186 0.36 3.85 -3.83
N GLY A 187 -0.76 4.14 -4.48
CA GLY A 187 -1.15 3.62 -5.80
C GLY A 187 -0.37 4.25 -6.95
N GLN A 188 0.96 4.11 -6.97
CA GLN A 188 1.85 4.63 -8.00
C GLN A 188 2.51 3.49 -8.77
N VAL A 189 2.74 3.70 -10.08
CA VAL A 189 3.39 2.67 -10.91
C VAL A 189 4.80 2.33 -10.43
N GLU A 190 5.52 3.29 -9.87
CA GLU A 190 6.83 3.08 -9.26
C GLU A 190 6.76 2.09 -8.11
N VAL A 191 5.81 2.31 -7.18
CA VAL A 191 5.58 1.45 -6.01
C VAL A 191 5.13 0.05 -6.46
N ALA A 192 4.15 -0.01 -7.37
CA ALA A 192 3.67 -1.28 -7.92
C ALA A 192 4.80 -2.08 -8.60
N TYR A 193 5.73 -1.40 -9.29
CA TYR A 193 6.87 -2.03 -9.94
C TYR A 193 7.87 -2.63 -8.94
N GLU A 194 8.12 -1.95 -7.82
CA GLU A 194 9.00 -2.48 -6.77
C GLU A 194 8.45 -3.79 -6.20
N TYR A 195 7.17 -3.83 -5.84
CA TYR A 195 6.53 -5.04 -5.34
C TYR A 195 6.48 -6.14 -6.41
N ALA A 196 6.07 -5.81 -7.64
CA ALA A 196 5.98 -6.76 -8.75
C ALA A 196 7.32 -7.41 -9.12
N THR A 197 8.44 -6.75 -8.84
CA THR A 197 9.77 -7.24 -9.25
C THR A 197 10.57 -7.87 -8.13
N ARG A 198 10.22 -7.61 -6.88
CA ARG A 198 11.06 -7.96 -5.71
C ARG A 198 10.35 -8.83 -4.67
N THR A 199 9.03 -9.02 -4.79
CA THR A 199 8.24 -9.86 -3.89
C THR A 199 7.37 -10.84 -4.67
N PRO A 200 6.86 -11.90 -4.05
CA PRO A 200 5.84 -12.77 -4.63
C PRO A 200 4.42 -12.22 -4.46
N THR A 201 4.25 -10.92 -4.11
CA THR A 201 2.93 -10.31 -3.93
C THR A 201 2.15 -10.32 -5.24
N GLY A 202 0.90 -10.81 -5.19
CA GLY A 202 0.05 -10.95 -6.37
C GLY A 202 -0.69 -9.66 -6.75
N TYR A 203 -1.24 -8.99 -5.73
CA TYR A 203 -2.13 -7.83 -5.93
C TYR A 203 -1.80 -6.70 -4.98
N LEU A 204 -1.93 -5.47 -5.47
CA LEU A 204 -1.84 -4.24 -4.68
C LEU A 204 -3.22 -3.56 -4.66
N VAL A 205 -3.72 -3.25 -3.47
CA VAL A 205 -4.92 -2.42 -3.27
C VAL A 205 -4.49 -1.12 -2.60
N ALA A 206 -4.58 0.00 -3.31
CA ALA A 206 -4.05 1.27 -2.82
C ALA A 206 -4.75 2.48 -3.43
N ALA A 207 -4.65 3.62 -2.75
CA ALA A 207 -5.12 4.90 -3.24
C ALA A 207 -4.09 5.54 -4.17
N GLU A 208 -4.52 5.90 -5.38
CA GLU A 208 -3.72 6.69 -6.33
C GLU A 208 -3.47 8.11 -5.79
N THR A 209 -4.45 8.68 -5.09
CA THR A 209 -4.37 9.98 -4.42
C THR A 209 -4.73 9.84 -2.94
N TYR A 210 -5.76 10.51 -2.47
CA TYR A 210 -6.12 10.49 -1.06
C TYR A 210 -7.04 9.32 -0.72
N THR A 211 -6.80 8.71 0.45
CA THR A 211 -7.75 7.90 1.20
C THR A 211 -8.53 8.81 2.14
N GLY A 212 -9.83 8.65 2.19
CA GLY A 212 -10.64 9.38 3.14
C GLY A 212 -10.45 8.91 4.58
N TRP A 213 -10.86 9.74 5.51
CA TRP A 213 -10.73 9.47 6.95
C TRP A 213 -11.39 8.15 7.41
N ARG A 214 -12.37 7.64 6.65
CA ARG A 214 -13.08 6.40 7.01
C ARG A 214 -12.29 5.14 6.66
N GLY A 215 -11.40 5.21 5.68
CA GLY A 215 -10.61 4.07 5.24
C GLY A 215 -11.43 2.91 4.65
N PHE A 216 -10.91 1.70 4.79
CA PHE A 216 -11.61 0.47 4.39
C PHE A 216 -12.71 0.07 5.38
N PRO A 217 -13.82 -0.54 4.92
CA PRO A 217 -14.84 -1.09 5.80
C PRO A 217 -14.43 -2.47 6.33
N TYR A 218 -13.79 -2.51 7.49
CA TYR A 218 -13.21 -3.73 8.06
C TYR A 218 -14.26 -4.80 8.42
N ASP A 219 -15.49 -4.39 8.77
CA ASP A 219 -16.59 -5.32 9.03
C ASP A 219 -17.00 -6.07 7.76
N THR A 220 -17.21 -5.35 6.65
CA THR A 220 -17.71 -5.98 5.43
C THR A 220 -16.62 -6.71 4.68
N THR A 221 -15.38 -6.21 4.67
CA THR A 221 -14.25 -6.89 4.03
C THR A 221 -13.88 -8.20 4.73
N LEU A 222 -13.82 -8.20 6.07
CA LEU A 222 -13.58 -9.42 6.84
C LEU A 222 -14.76 -10.40 6.71
N ARG A 223 -16.00 -9.90 6.70
CA ARG A 223 -17.22 -10.70 6.51
C ARG A 223 -17.22 -11.42 5.18
N GLU A 224 -16.90 -10.72 4.09
CA GLU A 224 -16.84 -11.34 2.75
C GLU A 224 -15.82 -12.49 2.72
N LEU A 225 -14.64 -12.34 3.33
CA LEU A 225 -13.67 -13.43 3.44
C LEU A 225 -14.17 -14.57 4.33
N THR A 226 -14.87 -14.28 5.44
CA THR A 226 -15.39 -15.34 6.34
C THR A 226 -16.57 -16.08 5.73
N ASP A 227 -17.41 -15.42 4.96
CA ASP A 227 -18.56 -16.02 4.28
C ASP A 227 -18.15 -16.76 2.99
N HIS A 228 -17.05 -16.32 2.35
CA HIS A 228 -16.51 -16.88 1.12
C HIS A 228 -15.02 -17.25 1.23
N PRO A 229 -14.62 -18.15 2.14
CA PRO A 229 -13.21 -18.43 2.43
C PRO A 229 -12.46 -19.08 1.24
N ASP A 230 -13.17 -19.62 0.24
CA ASP A 230 -12.60 -20.13 -1.01
C ASP A 230 -12.32 -19.03 -2.06
N MET A 231 -12.50 -17.76 -1.70
CA MET A 231 -12.22 -16.62 -2.57
C MET A 231 -10.75 -16.63 -2.98
N MET A 232 -10.49 -16.45 -4.28
CA MET A 232 -9.13 -16.35 -4.81
C MET A 232 -8.55 -14.95 -4.59
N PRO A 233 -7.22 -14.79 -4.50
CA PRO A 233 -6.58 -13.49 -4.21
C PRO A 233 -7.02 -12.33 -5.12
N MET A 234 -7.21 -12.57 -6.42
CA MET A 234 -7.74 -11.55 -7.33
C MET A 234 -9.15 -11.08 -6.92
N GLN A 235 -10.00 -12.01 -6.52
CA GLN A 235 -11.35 -11.69 -6.08
C GLN A 235 -11.33 -10.92 -4.76
N ALA A 236 -10.42 -11.29 -3.84
CA ALA A 236 -10.23 -10.56 -2.58
C ALA A 236 -9.75 -9.12 -2.83
N ALA A 237 -8.81 -8.89 -3.74
CA ALA A 237 -8.37 -7.55 -4.10
C ALA A 237 -9.51 -6.69 -4.69
N ILE A 238 -10.34 -7.26 -5.57
CA ILE A 238 -11.51 -6.58 -6.14
C ILE A 238 -12.57 -6.32 -5.06
N MET A 239 -12.80 -7.29 -4.18
CA MET A 239 -13.76 -7.20 -3.07
C MET A 239 -13.43 -6.02 -2.14
N MET A 240 -12.16 -5.77 -1.82
CA MET A 240 -11.76 -4.60 -1.04
C MET A 240 -12.30 -3.29 -1.65
N ILE A 241 -12.20 -3.15 -2.98
CA ILE A 241 -12.70 -1.97 -3.70
C ILE A 241 -14.23 -1.91 -3.70
N ASP A 242 -14.89 -3.05 -3.94
CA ASP A 242 -16.35 -3.12 -4.00
C ASP A 242 -16.98 -2.77 -2.64
N GLN A 243 -16.43 -3.27 -1.54
CA GLN A 243 -16.92 -2.97 -0.20
C GLN A 243 -16.69 -1.50 0.18
N THR A 244 -15.52 -0.93 -0.17
CA THR A 244 -15.24 0.50 0.03
C THR A 244 -16.24 1.37 -0.76
N GLN A 245 -16.52 1.02 -2.01
CA GLN A 245 -17.52 1.73 -2.81
C GLN A 245 -18.92 1.65 -2.18
N LEU A 246 -19.30 0.49 -1.66
CA LEU A 246 -20.60 0.30 -0.99
C LEU A 246 -20.71 1.13 0.28
N LEU A 247 -19.64 1.24 1.09
CA LEU A 247 -19.58 2.09 2.26
C LEU A 247 -19.76 3.56 1.89
N LEU A 248 -18.96 4.06 0.95
CA LEU A 248 -18.94 5.48 0.58
C LEU A 248 -20.22 5.93 -0.14
N ASN A 249 -21.03 5.01 -0.61
CA ASN A 249 -22.38 5.32 -1.15
C ASN A 249 -23.47 5.38 -0.08
N LYS A 250 -23.15 5.20 1.20
CA LYS A 250 -24.13 5.26 2.32
C LYS A 250 -23.95 6.51 3.17
N PRO A 251 -25.04 7.11 3.70
CA PRO A 251 -24.91 8.12 4.74
C PRO A 251 -24.28 7.55 6.03
N PRO A 252 -23.45 8.30 6.75
CA PRO A 252 -23.05 9.70 6.49
C PRO A 252 -21.88 9.86 5.51
N TYR A 253 -21.28 8.78 5.03
CA TYR A 253 -20.02 8.74 4.29
C TYR A 253 -20.13 9.30 2.86
N MET A 254 -21.34 9.42 2.30
CA MET A 254 -21.57 10.10 1.01
C MET A 254 -21.05 11.55 0.96
N GLN A 255 -20.74 12.14 2.11
CA GLN A 255 -20.15 13.49 2.19
C GLN A 255 -18.64 13.49 2.01
N GLU A 256 -18.01 12.34 2.06
CA GLU A 256 -16.59 12.21 1.79
C GLU A 256 -16.32 12.54 0.32
N ARG A 257 -15.57 13.60 0.10
CA ARG A 257 -15.36 14.16 -1.25
C ARG A 257 -14.10 13.64 -1.92
N ILE A 258 -13.16 13.14 -1.12
CA ILE A 258 -11.81 12.81 -1.58
C ILE A 258 -11.50 11.39 -1.10
N ASN A 259 -11.71 10.41 -1.97
CA ASN A 259 -11.33 9.02 -1.75
C ASN A 259 -11.13 8.35 -3.10
N SER A 260 -10.05 7.61 -3.23
CA SER A 260 -9.81 6.76 -4.41
C SER A 260 -9.08 5.49 -3.97
N HIS A 261 -9.45 4.37 -4.55
CA HIS A 261 -8.71 3.11 -4.39
C HIS A 261 -8.77 2.30 -5.68
N SER A 262 -7.72 1.53 -5.91
CA SER A 262 -7.67 0.60 -7.04
C SER A 262 -7.12 -0.76 -6.62
N ALA A 263 -7.56 -1.81 -7.31
CA ALA A 263 -6.98 -3.14 -7.25
C ALA A 263 -6.13 -3.36 -8.50
N VAL A 264 -4.86 -3.68 -8.30
CA VAL A 264 -3.84 -3.79 -9.35
C VAL A 264 -3.25 -5.19 -9.37
N ASP A 265 -3.23 -5.83 -10.54
CA ASP A 265 -2.53 -7.10 -10.79
C ASP A 265 -1.03 -6.82 -10.99
N LEU A 266 -0.23 -7.14 -9.97
CA LEU A 266 1.21 -6.95 -10.00
C LEU A 266 1.91 -7.83 -11.06
N GLY A 267 1.29 -8.94 -11.46
CA GLY A 267 1.77 -9.78 -12.55
C GLY A 267 1.79 -9.08 -13.93
N LYS A 268 1.04 -7.97 -14.09
CA LYS A 268 0.95 -7.18 -15.32
C LYS A 268 1.84 -5.93 -15.33
N ILE A 269 2.41 -5.56 -14.19
CA ILE A 269 3.15 -4.30 -14.04
C ILE A 269 4.45 -4.26 -14.86
N ARG A 270 5.12 -5.41 -15.08
CA ARG A 270 6.32 -5.46 -15.92
C ARG A 270 6.01 -5.10 -17.37
N ASP A 271 4.87 -5.54 -17.90
CA ASP A 271 4.42 -5.22 -19.26
C ASP A 271 4.04 -3.74 -19.37
N LEU A 272 3.37 -3.20 -18.35
CA LEU A 272 3.07 -1.77 -18.26
C LEU A 272 4.36 -0.93 -18.23
N ALA A 273 5.32 -1.27 -17.38
CA ALA A 273 6.60 -0.57 -17.30
C ALA A 273 7.38 -0.62 -18.64
N SER A 274 7.34 -1.77 -19.32
CA SER A 274 7.97 -1.92 -20.65
C SER A 274 7.32 -1.02 -21.70
N SER A 275 5.99 -0.89 -21.65
CA SER A 275 5.24 0.00 -22.55
C SER A 275 5.53 1.48 -22.25
N ILE A 276 5.62 1.87 -20.97
CA ILE A 276 6.01 3.21 -20.54
C ILE A 276 7.44 3.54 -21.01
N LYS A 277 8.38 2.60 -20.83
CA LYS A 277 9.76 2.73 -21.30
C LYS A 277 9.83 3.02 -22.80
N ARG A 278 9.04 2.28 -23.60
CA ARG A 278 8.97 2.50 -25.04
C ARG A 278 8.49 3.92 -25.38
N LEU A 279 7.42 4.36 -24.71
CA LEU A 279 6.91 5.73 -24.89
C LEU A 279 7.94 6.78 -24.49
N ALA A 280 8.56 6.66 -23.34
CA ALA A 280 9.62 7.54 -22.86
C ALA A 280 10.76 7.64 -23.86
N ASN A 281 11.26 6.50 -24.39
CA ASN A 281 12.34 6.44 -25.36
C ASN A 281 12.00 7.10 -26.71
N LEU A 282 10.71 7.17 -27.09
CA LEU A 282 10.26 7.87 -28.31
C LEU A 282 10.13 9.38 -28.10
N LEU A 283 9.81 9.81 -26.87
CA LEU A 283 9.64 11.24 -26.57
C LEU A 283 10.98 11.93 -26.25
N THR A 284 11.92 11.23 -25.64
CA THR A 284 13.15 11.80 -25.09
C THR A 284 14.07 12.43 -26.15
N PRO A 285 14.35 11.80 -27.33
CA PRO A 285 15.30 12.37 -28.31
C PRO A 285 14.83 13.68 -28.90
N ASP A 286 13.53 13.86 -29.12
CA ASP A 286 12.90 15.00 -29.76
C ASP A 286 11.98 15.75 -28.77
N ILE A 287 12.40 15.82 -27.49
CA ILE A 287 11.56 16.30 -26.37
C ILE A 287 11.00 17.70 -26.63
N ASP A 288 11.77 18.58 -27.25
CA ASP A 288 11.35 19.96 -27.56
C ASP A 288 10.09 20.00 -28.44
N ASP A 289 9.96 19.08 -29.39
CA ASP A 289 8.79 18.96 -30.26
C ASP A 289 7.53 18.53 -29.52
N TYR A 290 7.70 17.87 -28.37
CA TYR A 290 6.61 17.35 -27.54
C TYR A 290 6.29 18.23 -26.33
N MET A 291 7.11 19.21 -25.95
CA MET A 291 6.95 20.03 -24.74
C MET A 291 5.55 20.63 -24.58
N ALA A 292 4.99 21.20 -25.64
CA ALA A 292 3.65 21.80 -25.59
C ALA A 292 2.55 20.74 -25.28
N ILE A 293 2.69 19.54 -25.85
CA ILE A 293 1.76 18.43 -25.64
C ILE A 293 1.92 17.87 -24.24
N ILE A 294 3.16 17.65 -23.79
CA ILE A 294 3.48 17.09 -22.45
C ILE A 294 2.97 18.05 -21.37
N ASN A 295 3.27 19.34 -21.45
CA ASN A 295 2.84 20.32 -20.46
C ASN A 295 1.32 20.40 -20.35
N LYS A 296 0.61 20.34 -21.48
CA LYS A 296 -0.85 20.32 -21.49
C LYS A 296 -1.40 19.03 -20.93
N ALA A 297 -0.83 17.87 -21.30
CA ALA A 297 -1.23 16.57 -20.79
C ALA A 297 -1.01 16.48 -19.28
N ARG A 298 0.16 16.95 -18.80
CA ARG A 298 0.49 17.02 -17.37
C ARG A 298 -0.52 17.88 -16.60
N GLY A 299 -0.79 19.12 -17.07
CA GLY A 299 -1.74 20.01 -16.40
C GLY A 299 -3.17 19.45 -16.31
N ASN A 300 -3.58 18.62 -17.28
CA ASN A 300 -4.88 17.96 -17.25
C ASN A 300 -4.92 16.76 -16.29
N ALA A 301 -3.80 16.07 -16.11
CA ALA A 301 -3.71 14.82 -15.36
C ALA A 301 -3.20 15.00 -13.91
N GLN A 302 -2.80 16.22 -13.53
CA GLN A 302 -2.27 16.51 -12.19
C GLN A 302 -3.40 16.59 -11.16
N TYR A 303 -3.31 15.78 -10.10
CA TYR A 303 -4.32 15.72 -9.03
C TYR A 303 -3.75 15.89 -7.61
N CYS A 304 -2.45 15.70 -7.42
CA CYS A 304 -1.85 15.75 -6.08
C CYS A 304 -1.11 17.07 -5.86
N TYR A 305 -1.53 17.82 -4.83
CA TYR A 305 -0.92 19.04 -4.37
C TYR A 305 -0.52 18.88 -2.91
N GLY A 306 0.76 18.93 -2.58
CA GLY A 306 1.22 18.92 -1.19
C GLY A 306 2.72 19.11 -1.06
N ALA A 307 3.16 19.70 0.06
CA ALA A 307 4.56 20.05 0.30
C ALA A 307 5.51 18.85 0.34
N ASN A 308 4.99 17.64 0.54
CA ASN A 308 5.77 16.40 0.64
C ASN A 308 5.45 15.40 -0.49
N ALA A 309 4.51 15.69 -1.38
CA ALA A 309 4.17 14.83 -2.50
C ALA A 309 5.05 15.17 -3.71
N ILE A 310 5.63 14.16 -4.32
CA ILE A 310 6.10 14.25 -5.70
C ILE A 310 4.90 14.76 -6.52
N ASN A 311 5.14 15.66 -7.48
CA ASN A 311 4.10 16.07 -8.41
C ASN A 311 3.64 14.85 -9.21
N LEU A 312 2.54 14.27 -8.81
CA LEU A 312 1.96 13.05 -9.38
C LEU A 312 0.93 13.42 -10.45
N VAL A 313 0.85 12.61 -11.47
CA VAL A 313 -0.19 12.67 -12.48
C VAL A 313 -0.85 11.32 -12.64
N ASP A 314 -2.14 11.31 -12.99
CA ASP A 314 -2.80 10.09 -13.43
C ASP A 314 -2.16 9.59 -14.73
N LEU A 315 -1.59 8.39 -14.70
CA LEU A 315 -0.85 7.83 -15.83
C LEU A 315 -1.72 7.65 -17.06
N ARG A 316 -2.96 7.17 -16.87
CA ARG A 316 -3.88 6.92 -17.99
C ARG A 316 -4.30 8.20 -18.70
N MET A 317 -4.68 9.24 -17.94
CA MET A 317 -5.03 10.55 -18.51
C MET A 317 -3.86 11.19 -19.23
N PHE A 318 -2.68 11.15 -18.61
CA PHE A 318 -1.46 11.72 -19.19
C PHE A 318 -1.15 11.11 -20.56
N VAL A 319 -1.10 9.78 -20.62
CA VAL A 319 -0.78 9.04 -21.85
C VAL A 319 -1.88 9.22 -22.92
N ALA A 320 -3.16 9.17 -22.52
CA ALA A 320 -4.27 9.40 -23.45
C ALA A 320 -4.22 10.81 -24.08
N ALA A 321 -3.87 11.82 -23.28
CA ALA A 321 -3.76 13.19 -23.78
C ALA A 321 -2.61 13.36 -24.79
N ILE A 322 -1.45 12.71 -24.57
CA ILE A 322 -0.34 12.69 -25.52
C ILE A 322 -0.78 12.01 -26.83
N GLY A 323 -1.34 10.82 -26.74
CA GLY A 323 -1.79 10.04 -27.91
C GLY A 323 -2.84 10.76 -28.76
N ALA A 324 -3.73 11.54 -28.12
CA ALA A 324 -4.75 12.32 -28.81
C ALA A 324 -4.21 13.55 -29.55
N LYS A 325 -3.04 14.07 -29.17
CA LYS A 325 -2.51 15.34 -29.67
C LYS A 325 -1.28 15.21 -30.56
N THR A 326 -0.51 14.14 -30.41
CA THR A 326 0.68 13.92 -31.26
C THR A 326 0.28 13.65 -32.72
N SER A 327 1.11 14.10 -33.66
CA SER A 327 1.03 13.74 -35.08
C SER A 327 1.81 12.46 -35.42
N SER A 328 2.81 12.09 -34.56
CA SER A 328 3.65 10.91 -34.79
C SER A 328 2.82 9.63 -34.63
N LYS A 329 2.88 8.78 -35.65
CA LYS A 329 2.22 7.47 -35.64
C LYS A 329 2.84 6.56 -34.58
N GLU A 330 4.14 6.55 -34.48
CA GLU A 330 4.91 5.72 -33.56
C GLU A 330 4.57 6.06 -32.10
N VAL A 331 4.47 7.36 -31.77
CA VAL A 331 4.08 7.82 -30.43
C VAL A 331 2.62 7.47 -30.13
N LYS A 332 1.70 7.59 -31.11
CA LYS A 332 0.30 7.14 -30.94
C LYS A 332 0.22 5.66 -30.62
N GLU A 333 0.97 4.83 -31.36
CA GLU A 333 1.00 3.38 -31.13
C GLU A 333 1.61 3.04 -29.76
N ALA A 334 2.65 3.76 -29.32
CA ALA A 334 3.22 3.59 -27.99
C ALA A 334 2.26 4.00 -26.89
N CYS A 335 1.54 5.11 -27.04
CA CYS A 335 0.47 5.51 -26.10
C CYS A 335 -0.63 4.45 -26.02
N ALA A 336 -1.08 3.92 -27.15
CA ALA A 336 -2.09 2.87 -27.18
C ALA A 336 -1.60 1.59 -26.47
N ALA A 337 -0.32 1.23 -26.62
CA ALA A 337 0.28 0.10 -25.92
C ALA A 337 0.31 0.31 -24.39
N VAL A 338 0.67 1.52 -23.92
CA VAL A 338 0.61 1.85 -22.49
C VAL A 338 -0.81 1.72 -21.96
N LEU A 339 -1.80 2.29 -22.67
CA LEU A 339 -3.20 2.21 -22.23
C LEU A 339 -3.70 0.76 -22.18
N THR A 340 -3.35 -0.07 -23.15
CA THR A 340 -3.70 -1.51 -23.17
C THR A 340 -3.08 -2.24 -21.98
N SER A 341 -1.79 -2.00 -21.69
CA SER A 341 -1.11 -2.63 -20.54
C SER A 341 -1.64 -2.10 -19.21
N PHE A 342 -2.02 -0.83 -19.16
CA PHE A 342 -2.65 -0.21 -17.99
C PHE A 342 -4.01 -0.86 -17.70
N ASP A 343 -4.89 -0.95 -18.70
CA ASP A 343 -6.22 -1.54 -18.58
C ASP A 343 -6.15 -3.06 -18.26
N ALA A 344 -5.03 -3.72 -18.55
CA ALA A 344 -4.77 -5.11 -18.15
C ALA A 344 -4.27 -5.24 -16.70
N ALA A 345 -3.59 -4.20 -16.17
CA ALA A 345 -3.02 -4.21 -14.83
C ALA A 345 -4.04 -3.71 -13.77
N VAL A 346 -4.85 -2.72 -14.09
CA VAL A 346 -5.84 -2.14 -13.16
C VAL A 346 -7.15 -2.89 -13.28
N LEU A 347 -7.44 -3.74 -12.28
CA LEU A 347 -8.60 -4.64 -12.28
C LEU A 347 -9.90 -3.93 -11.90
N LYS A 348 -9.81 -3.01 -10.95
CA LYS A 348 -10.95 -2.26 -10.42
C LYS A 348 -10.49 -0.91 -9.89
N VAL A 349 -11.31 0.11 -10.08
CA VAL A 349 -11.12 1.45 -9.50
C VAL A 349 -12.41 1.90 -8.85
N HIS A 350 -12.28 2.50 -7.69
CA HIS A 350 -13.31 3.36 -7.09
C HIS A 350 -12.72 4.75 -6.88
N ALA A 351 -13.51 5.77 -7.21
CA ALA A 351 -13.21 7.16 -6.87
C ALA A 351 -14.51 7.90 -6.56
N THR A 352 -14.47 8.77 -5.57
CA THR A 352 -15.59 9.66 -5.25
C THR A 352 -15.91 10.61 -6.40
N SER A 353 -17.10 11.17 -6.42
CA SER A 353 -17.59 11.98 -7.56
C SER A 353 -16.70 13.16 -7.92
N SER A 354 -15.93 13.71 -6.96
CA SER A 354 -14.96 14.77 -7.23
C SER A 354 -13.70 14.29 -7.94
N LEU A 355 -13.38 13.00 -7.86
CA LEU A 355 -12.16 12.40 -8.40
C LEU A 355 -12.40 11.45 -9.59
N GLN A 356 -13.63 10.97 -9.80
CA GLN A 356 -13.96 9.91 -10.77
C GLN A 356 -13.51 10.17 -12.22
N ASN A 357 -13.27 11.45 -12.59
CA ASN A 357 -12.79 11.83 -13.92
C ASN A 357 -11.31 12.24 -13.90
N MET A 358 -10.64 12.09 -12.77
CA MET A 358 -9.24 12.54 -12.55
C MET A 358 -8.30 11.42 -12.17
N VAL A 359 -8.81 10.30 -11.68
CA VAL A 359 -8.02 9.15 -11.23
C VAL A 359 -8.53 7.87 -11.85
N HIS A 360 -7.62 7.02 -12.32
CA HIS A 360 -7.93 5.77 -13.01
C HIS A 360 -7.22 4.57 -12.40
N GLY A 361 -6.51 4.75 -11.28
CA GLY A 361 -6.01 3.68 -10.46
C GLY A 361 -4.50 3.61 -10.25
N LEU A 362 -3.71 4.23 -11.12
CA LEU A 362 -2.26 4.34 -10.95
C LEU A 362 -1.75 5.72 -11.40
N GLY A 363 -1.06 6.38 -10.49
CA GLY A 363 -0.31 7.58 -10.79
C GLY A 363 1.13 7.29 -11.23
N ILE A 364 1.81 8.34 -11.69
CA ILE A 364 3.24 8.35 -12.01
C ILE A 364 3.84 9.71 -11.63
N ALA A 365 5.11 9.71 -11.19
CA ALA A 365 5.82 10.95 -10.87
C ALA A 365 6.15 11.74 -12.14
N LEU A 366 5.70 13.00 -12.19
CA LEU A 366 6.01 13.94 -13.25
C LEU A 366 6.12 15.38 -12.69
N PRO A 367 7.15 15.68 -11.85
CA PRO A 367 7.36 17.01 -11.32
C PRO A 367 7.78 18.01 -12.40
N ASN A 368 7.45 19.31 -12.19
CA ASN A 368 7.83 20.36 -13.12
C ASN A 368 9.33 20.63 -13.14
N HIS A 369 9.98 20.47 -11.99
CA HIS A 369 11.35 20.88 -11.78
C HIS A 369 12.16 19.74 -11.17
N SER A 370 13.45 19.68 -11.51
CA SER A 370 14.36 18.64 -10.98
C SER A 370 14.46 18.66 -9.45
N TRP A 371 14.42 19.85 -8.83
CA TRP A 371 14.48 19.98 -7.36
C TRP A 371 13.23 19.52 -6.61
N GLU A 372 12.11 19.33 -7.32
CA GLU A 372 10.89 18.76 -6.75
C GLU A 372 10.98 17.23 -6.66
N MET A 373 11.94 16.60 -7.38
CA MET A 373 12.17 15.17 -7.33
C MET A 373 12.99 14.81 -6.09
N PRO A 374 12.45 14.02 -5.17
CA PRO A 374 13.21 13.63 -3.99
C PRO A 374 14.34 12.68 -4.35
N SER A 375 15.46 12.79 -3.60
CA SER A 375 16.68 12.00 -3.84
C SER A 375 16.49 10.49 -3.76
N TYR A 376 15.44 10.01 -3.06
CA TYR A 376 15.15 8.58 -3.00
C TYR A 376 14.59 8.02 -4.31
N TYR A 377 14.06 8.85 -5.20
CA TYR A 377 13.44 8.38 -6.46
C TYR A 377 14.40 7.58 -7.33
N GLU A 378 15.67 8.00 -7.40
CA GLU A 378 16.69 7.29 -8.18
C GLU A 378 16.96 5.84 -7.69
N LYS A 379 16.54 5.52 -6.46
CA LYS A 379 16.65 4.17 -5.90
C LYS A 379 15.55 3.24 -6.41
N PHE A 380 14.41 3.76 -6.90
CA PHE A 380 13.39 2.92 -7.50
C PHE A 380 13.94 2.19 -8.74
N ALA A 381 13.72 0.88 -8.80
CA ALA A 381 14.09 0.09 -9.97
C ALA A 381 13.31 0.56 -11.22
N PHE A 382 12.09 1.10 -11.01
CA PHE A 382 11.30 1.72 -12.07
C PHE A 382 12.01 2.93 -12.70
N ALA A 383 12.73 3.74 -11.93
CA ALA A 383 13.50 4.90 -12.46
C ALA A 383 14.45 4.47 -13.57
N GLY A 384 15.10 3.30 -13.41
CA GLY A 384 15.97 2.68 -14.42
C GLY A 384 15.23 2.12 -15.66
N GLN A 385 13.89 2.21 -15.71
CA GLN A 385 13.10 1.84 -16.89
C GLN A 385 12.94 2.98 -17.91
N GLY A 386 13.86 3.96 -17.93
CA GLY A 386 13.87 5.06 -18.91
C GLY A 386 12.98 6.25 -18.55
N TRP A 387 12.14 6.14 -17.51
CA TRP A 387 11.29 7.26 -17.09
C TRP A 387 12.11 8.40 -16.49
N LEU A 388 13.14 8.11 -15.70
CA LEU A 388 14.03 9.14 -15.15
C LEU A 388 14.81 9.87 -16.26
N ASP A 389 15.23 9.18 -17.32
CA ASP A 389 15.90 9.80 -18.47
C ASP A 389 14.95 10.75 -19.21
N PHE A 390 13.69 10.34 -19.38
CA PHE A 390 12.64 11.21 -19.91
C PHE A 390 12.42 12.45 -19.01
N LEU A 391 12.35 12.29 -17.70
CA LEU A 391 12.21 13.41 -16.77
C LEU A 391 13.39 14.39 -16.87
N LYS A 392 14.62 13.89 -16.92
CA LYS A 392 15.83 14.71 -17.08
C LYS A 392 15.79 15.51 -18.39
N ALA A 393 15.38 14.89 -19.49
CA ALA A 393 15.20 15.59 -20.77
C ALA A 393 14.10 16.65 -20.70
N TYR A 394 12.96 16.32 -20.09
CA TYR A 394 11.83 17.22 -19.87
C TYR A 394 12.24 18.47 -19.06
N TRP A 395 12.98 18.31 -17.99
CA TRP A 395 13.46 19.44 -17.17
C TRP A 395 14.48 20.29 -17.93
N ALA A 396 15.40 19.66 -18.67
CA ALA A 396 16.38 20.39 -19.49
C ALA A 396 15.68 21.25 -20.55
N ALA A 397 14.71 20.72 -21.28
CA ALA A 397 13.93 21.43 -22.29
C ALA A 397 13.04 22.55 -21.70
N SER A 398 12.57 22.36 -20.43
CA SER A 398 11.76 23.40 -19.75
C SER A 398 12.59 24.49 -19.09
N GLY A 399 13.93 24.42 -19.10
CA GLY A 399 14.82 25.31 -18.33
C GLY A 399 14.69 25.16 -16.82
N SER A 400 14.25 23.98 -16.36
CA SER A 400 13.88 23.67 -14.96
C SER A 400 14.84 22.66 -14.31
N VAL A 401 16.13 22.75 -14.67
CA VAL A 401 17.20 21.87 -14.16
C VAL A 401 17.69 22.31 -12.78
#